data_482ab3d16325f30a6e64b6ab83180773
#
_entry.id   482ab3d16325f30a6e64b6ab83180773
#
_cell.length_a   1.000
_cell.length_b   1.000
_cell.length_c   1.000
_cell.angle_alpha   90.00
_cell.angle_beta   90.00
_cell.angle_gamma   90.00
#
_symmetry.space_group_name_H-M   'P 1'
#
loop_
_entity.id
_entity.type
_entity.pdbx_description
1 polymer ?
#
loop_
_entity_poly.entity_id
_entity_poly.type
_entity_poly.pdbx_seq_one_letter_code
_entity_poly.pdbx_strand_id
1 'polypeptide(L)'
;YDLLKTKAKDIYLAGDDDQAIYQWAGADVDRFINEPGEEIFLTQSHRIPVSVQEISKTIINRIQGLRVDKKYLPREEQGEAKAIYNLHNVDLHKGNWLVLARTGTRLKDIMQDLESKGIYYQTKKGKSYGVKLYKAILNYTKWTNGLDLTENESKDIKDYTGDKVWSKDLFWYEIFDKVSLDQKNYIRLMLANKENLNDEARVKLSTIHAAKGGEEDNVVLILDNARKIRQAVQRSVKKRDEEHRVWYVGATRARNNLYLLKAKIERYGYQL
;
A
#
# COMPACT_ATOMS: atom_id res chain seq x y z
N TYR A 1 21.78 18.56 12.17
CA TYR A 1 21.67 18.36 13.62
C TYR A 1 22.79 19.10 14.38
N ASP A 2 24.07 18.87 14.04
CA ASP A 2 25.21 19.51 14.73
C ASP A 2 25.15 21.03 14.67
N LEU A 3 24.71 21.59 13.53
CA LEU A 3 24.49 23.02 13.39
C LEU A 3 23.36 23.53 14.33
N LEU A 4 22.36 22.74 14.61
CA LEU A 4 21.28 23.10 15.54
C LEU A 4 21.81 23.14 16.98
N LYS A 5 22.66 22.21 17.38
CA LYS A 5 23.29 22.19 18.72
C LYS A 5 24.08 23.46 19.03
N THR A 6 24.66 24.10 18.02
CA THR A 6 25.42 25.35 18.22
C THR A 6 24.54 26.60 18.32
N LYS A 7 23.25 26.52 17.96
CA LYS A 7 22.36 27.70 17.87
C LYS A 7 21.12 27.61 18.74
N ALA A 8 20.70 26.40 19.13
CA ALA A 8 19.50 26.20 19.94
C ALA A 8 19.85 26.00 21.42
N LYS A 9 19.08 26.63 22.30
CA LYS A 9 19.22 26.45 23.76
C LYS A 9 18.70 25.09 24.20
N ASP A 10 17.56 24.67 23.65
CA ASP A 10 16.90 23.42 23.94
C ASP A 10 16.59 22.70 22.63
N ILE A 11 16.83 21.40 22.57
CA ILE A 11 16.55 20.56 21.41
C ILE A 11 15.69 19.39 21.86
N TYR A 12 14.55 19.20 21.21
CA TYR A 12 13.67 18.05 21.41
C TYR A 12 13.77 17.12 20.20
N LEU A 13 14.13 15.87 20.44
CA LEU A 13 14.20 14.83 19.42
C LEU A 13 13.06 13.85 19.64
N ALA A 14 12.27 13.60 18.61
CA ALA A 14 11.22 12.58 18.64
C ALA A 14 11.46 11.56 17.52
N GLY A 15 11.41 10.29 17.84
CA GLY A 15 11.62 9.23 16.86
C GLY A 15 11.31 7.84 17.43
N ASP A 16 11.42 6.86 16.55
CA ASP A 16 11.27 5.44 16.90
C ASP A 16 12.31 4.65 16.10
N ASP A 17 13.30 4.12 16.79
CA ASP A 17 14.40 3.34 16.21
C ASP A 17 13.89 2.06 15.54
N ASP A 18 12.78 1.48 16.02
CA ASP A 18 12.11 0.33 15.40
C ASP A 18 11.49 0.66 14.03
N GLN A 19 11.21 1.94 13.79
CA GLN A 19 10.67 2.43 12.52
C GLN A 19 11.74 3.07 11.61
N ALA A 20 13.00 2.91 11.90
CA ALA A 20 14.11 3.47 11.12
C ALA A 20 14.40 2.64 9.86
N ILE A 21 13.59 2.80 8.82
CA ILE A 21 13.67 2.05 7.55
C ILE A 21 14.36 2.80 6.41
N TYR A 22 14.86 4.02 6.66
CA TYR A 22 15.57 4.86 5.68
C TYR A 22 17.07 5.00 5.97
N GLN A 23 17.69 3.98 6.57
CA GLN A 23 19.14 4.00 6.84
C GLN A 23 19.96 4.14 5.55
N TRP A 24 19.50 3.56 4.45
CA TRP A 24 20.09 3.72 3.13
C TRP A 24 20.06 5.19 2.61
N ALA A 25 19.21 6.03 3.17
CA ALA A 25 19.10 7.46 2.86
C ALA A 25 19.73 8.36 3.94
N GLY A 26 20.55 7.79 4.81
CA GLY A 26 21.31 8.54 5.83
C GLY A 26 20.66 8.62 7.21
N ALA A 27 19.58 7.86 7.47
CA ALA A 27 19.06 7.75 8.84
C ALA A 27 20.05 6.97 9.70
N ASP A 28 20.55 7.60 10.76
CA ASP A 28 21.51 7.02 11.69
C ASP A 28 20.81 6.64 13.00
N VAL A 29 20.52 5.34 13.13
CA VAL A 29 19.83 4.78 14.30
C VAL A 29 20.72 4.82 15.53
N ASP A 30 21.99 4.47 15.36
CA ASP A 30 22.96 4.38 16.46
C ASP A 30 23.16 5.77 17.09
N ARG A 31 23.25 6.79 16.25
CA ARG A 31 23.34 8.18 16.71
C ARG A 31 22.08 8.62 17.44
N PHE A 32 20.90 8.29 16.92
CA PHE A 32 19.63 8.63 17.57
C PHE A 32 19.52 8.01 18.97
N ILE A 33 19.87 6.73 19.10
CA ILE A 33 19.79 6.00 20.38
C ILE A 33 20.83 6.52 21.39
N ASN A 34 22.02 6.88 20.95
CA ASN A 34 23.12 7.33 21.83
C ASN A 34 23.13 8.85 22.05
N GLU A 35 22.13 9.58 21.57
CA GLU A 35 22.10 11.04 21.79
C GLU A 35 21.83 11.33 23.27
N PRO A 36 22.72 12.08 23.96
CA PRO A 36 22.56 12.37 25.37
C PRO A 36 21.38 13.31 25.62
N GLY A 37 20.59 13.01 26.65
CA GLY A 37 19.43 13.79 27.03
C GLY A 37 18.50 13.06 27.99
N GLU A 38 17.45 13.73 28.41
CA GLU A 38 16.35 13.11 29.14
C GLU A 38 15.48 12.31 28.17
N GLU A 39 15.21 11.04 28.48
CA GLU A 39 14.42 10.14 27.65
C GLU A 39 12.99 10.01 28.20
N ILE A 40 12.01 10.26 27.33
CA ILE A 40 10.58 10.06 27.63
C ILE A 40 9.99 9.05 26.66
N PHE A 41 9.46 7.96 27.18
CA PHE A 41 8.83 6.91 26.36
C PHE A 41 7.32 7.07 26.29
N LEU A 42 6.78 7.18 25.08
CA LEU A 42 5.34 7.10 24.82
C LEU A 42 4.96 5.62 24.66
N THR A 43 4.44 5.01 25.72
CA THR A 43 4.24 3.56 25.80
C THR A 43 2.87 3.11 25.29
N GLN A 44 1.88 3.98 25.22
CA GLN A 44 0.53 3.61 24.77
C GLN A 44 0.38 3.78 23.26
N SER A 45 0.04 2.70 22.57
CA SER A 45 -0.39 2.76 21.17
C SER A 45 -1.88 3.04 21.06
N HIS A 46 -2.25 4.07 20.30
CA HIS A 46 -3.64 4.35 19.95
C HIS A 46 -4.05 3.77 18.59
N ARG A 47 -3.16 3.06 17.91
CA ARG A 47 -3.38 2.47 16.59
C ARG A 47 -3.46 0.94 16.63
N ILE A 48 -2.50 0.29 17.25
CA ILE A 48 -2.25 -1.14 17.08
C ILE A 48 -3.08 -1.95 18.09
N PRO A 49 -3.96 -2.86 17.64
CA PRO A 49 -4.69 -3.77 18.50
C PRO A 49 -3.79 -4.92 19.00
N VAL A 50 -4.28 -5.69 19.97
CA VAL A 50 -3.52 -6.74 20.68
C VAL A 50 -2.88 -7.75 19.71
N SER A 51 -3.67 -8.34 18.80
CA SER A 51 -3.17 -9.36 17.87
C SER A 51 -2.11 -8.86 16.91
N VAL A 52 -2.21 -7.61 16.45
CA VAL A 52 -1.20 -6.98 15.59
C VAL A 52 0.07 -6.69 16.37
N GLN A 53 -0.05 -6.29 17.64
CA GLN A 53 1.12 -6.07 18.49
C GLN A 53 1.90 -7.37 18.72
N GLU A 54 1.24 -8.50 18.97
CA GLU A 54 1.89 -9.80 19.16
C GLU A 54 2.77 -10.18 17.96
N ILE A 55 2.22 -10.05 16.73
CA ILE A 55 3.00 -10.26 15.50
C ILE A 55 4.16 -9.25 15.40
N SER A 56 3.90 -7.98 15.68
CA SER A 56 4.92 -6.93 15.60
C SER A 56 6.05 -7.17 16.59
N LYS A 57 5.77 -7.61 17.81
CA LYS A 57 6.78 -8.02 18.80
C LYS A 57 7.61 -9.20 18.32
N THR A 58 6.98 -10.22 17.72
CA THR A 58 7.69 -11.36 17.16
C THR A 58 8.68 -10.95 16.07
N ILE A 59 8.35 -9.95 15.28
CA ILE A 59 9.24 -9.40 14.25
C ILE A 59 10.40 -8.62 14.88
N ILE A 60 10.09 -7.65 15.72
CA ILE A 60 11.08 -6.68 16.20
C ILE A 60 12.06 -7.28 17.20
N ASN A 61 11.65 -8.29 17.97
CA ASN A 61 12.51 -8.99 18.90
C ASN A 61 13.60 -9.86 18.24
N ARG A 62 13.61 -9.96 16.90
CA ARG A 62 14.68 -10.63 16.14
C ARG A 62 15.89 -9.76 15.88
N ILE A 63 15.81 -8.47 16.16
CA ILE A 63 16.93 -7.53 16.03
C ILE A 63 18.02 -7.92 17.01
N GLN A 64 19.24 -8.06 16.51
CA GLN A 64 20.42 -8.46 17.29
C GLN A 64 21.35 -7.28 17.60
N GLY A 65 21.27 -6.20 16.82
CA GLY A 65 22.05 -4.99 17.03
C GLY A 65 21.40 -4.02 18.01
N LEU A 66 21.91 -2.80 18.02
CA LEU A 66 21.44 -1.75 18.92
C LEU A 66 19.96 -1.45 18.71
N ARG A 67 19.22 -1.48 19.79
CA ARG A 67 17.78 -1.22 19.87
C ARG A 67 17.40 -0.76 21.26
N VAL A 68 16.53 0.21 21.38
CA VAL A 68 15.95 0.59 22.67
C VAL A 68 14.88 -0.43 23.07
N ASP A 69 14.97 -0.97 24.27
CA ASP A 69 13.92 -1.84 24.80
C ASP A 69 12.71 -1.00 25.22
N LYS A 70 11.62 -1.18 24.51
CA LYS A 70 10.39 -0.41 24.69
C LYS A 70 9.20 -1.31 25.03
N LYS A 71 8.49 -0.97 26.09
CA LYS A 71 7.27 -1.67 26.49
C LYS A 71 6.05 -0.94 25.94
N TYR A 72 5.66 -1.25 24.69
CA TYR A 72 4.43 -0.72 24.12
C TYR A 72 3.21 -1.50 24.60
N LEU A 73 2.17 -0.76 24.96
CA LEU A 73 0.83 -1.28 25.22
C LEU A 73 -0.03 -1.10 23.96
N PRO A 74 -0.76 -2.13 23.53
CA PRO A 74 -1.69 -2.03 22.42
C PRO A 74 -2.94 -1.25 22.83
N ARG A 75 -3.82 -0.97 21.88
CA ARG A 75 -5.20 -0.62 22.18
C ARG A 75 -5.89 -1.81 22.87
N GLU A 76 -7.02 -1.54 23.52
CA GLU A 76 -7.82 -2.56 24.23
C GLU A 76 -8.46 -3.58 23.27
N GLU A 77 -8.75 -3.16 22.03
CA GLU A 77 -9.37 -4.03 21.05
C GLU A 77 -8.47 -5.19 20.63
N GLN A 78 -9.04 -6.39 20.52
CA GLN A 78 -8.30 -7.58 20.14
C GLN A 78 -7.75 -7.50 18.72
N GLY A 79 -8.54 -7.05 17.73
CA GLY A 79 -8.21 -7.10 16.33
C GLY A 79 -8.05 -8.52 15.79
N GLU A 80 -7.58 -8.65 14.55
CA GLU A 80 -7.25 -9.95 13.96
C GLU A 80 -5.85 -9.91 13.32
N ALA A 81 -5.05 -10.97 13.53
CA ALA A 81 -3.81 -11.18 12.77
C ALA A 81 -3.72 -12.65 12.35
N LYS A 82 -3.76 -12.93 11.04
CA LYS A 82 -3.71 -14.29 10.53
C LYS A 82 -2.97 -14.43 9.21
N ALA A 83 -2.43 -15.65 9.00
CA ALA A 83 -1.82 -16.01 7.73
C ALA A 83 -2.91 -16.36 6.69
N ILE A 84 -2.70 -15.92 5.46
CA ILE A 84 -3.52 -16.28 4.30
C ILE A 84 -2.64 -16.78 3.16
N TYR A 85 -3.18 -17.62 2.28
CA TYR A 85 -2.42 -18.21 1.16
C TYR A 85 -2.71 -17.53 -0.17
N ASN A 86 -3.83 -16.84 -0.28
CA ASN A 86 -4.21 -16.06 -1.45
C ASN A 86 -5.17 -14.92 -1.05
N LEU A 87 -5.36 -13.95 -1.96
CA LEU A 87 -6.25 -12.81 -1.71
C LEU A 87 -7.74 -13.19 -1.70
N HIS A 88 -8.11 -14.39 -2.16
CA HIS A 88 -9.50 -14.88 -2.05
C HIS A 88 -9.91 -15.20 -0.60
N ASN A 89 -8.94 -15.26 0.31
CA ASN A 89 -9.22 -15.47 1.73
C ASN A 89 -9.74 -14.20 2.44
N VAL A 90 -9.81 -13.08 1.76
CA VAL A 90 -10.32 -11.80 2.27
C VAL A 90 -11.30 -11.16 1.28
N ASP A 91 -12.32 -10.47 1.78
CA ASP A 91 -13.32 -9.77 0.97
C ASP A 91 -12.89 -8.31 0.74
N LEU A 92 -12.18 -8.07 -0.37
CA LEU A 92 -11.72 -6.74 -0.75
C LEU A 92 -12.85 -5.81 -1.26
N HIS A 93 -14.08 -6.33 -1.41
CA HIS A 93 -15.23 -5.50 -1.76
C HIS A 93 -15.81 -4.73 -0.57
N LYS A 94 -15.38 -5.03 0.66
CA LYS A 94 -15.85 -4.38 1.88
C LYS A 94 -14.71 -3.80 2.69
N GLY A 95 -14.96 -2.64 3.28
CA GLY A 95 -13.98 -1.94 4.12
C GLY A 95 -12.82 -1.33 3.34
N ASN A 96 -11.88 -0.73 4.05
CA ASN A 96 -10.70 -0.09 3.50
C ASN A 96 -9.47 -0.99 3.68
N TRP A 97 -8.64 -1.05 2.65
CA TRP A 97 -7.54 -1.99 2.56
C TRP A 97 -6.24 -1.32 2.12
N LEU A 98 -5.17 -1.68 2.80
CA LEU A 98 -3.81 -1.35 2.37
C LEU A 98 -3.05 -2.65 2.10
N VAL A 99 -2.73 -2.91 0.83
CA VAL A 99 -1.93 -4.07 0.43
C VAL A 99 -0.48 -3.65 0.29
N LEU A 100 0.38 -4.24 1.10
CA LEU A 100 1.77 -3.89 1.23
C LEU A 100 2.69 -4.99 0.70
N ALA A 101 3.67 -4.59 -0.08
CA ALA A 101 4.76 -5.46 -0.50
C ALA A 101 6.12 -4.87 -0.15
N ARG A 102 7.13 -5.74 -0.01
CA ARG A 102 8.51 -5.29 0.20
C ARG A 102 9.08 -4.52 -0.99
N THR A 103 8.66 -4.87 -2.21
CA THR A 103 9.07 -4.20 -3.46
C THR A 103 7.87 -4.04 -4.41
N GLY A 104 7.90 -3.00 -5.27
CA GLY A 104 6.83 -2.75 -6.23
C GLY A 104 6.62 -3.89 -7.25
N THR A 105 7.65 -4.67 -7.55
CA THR A 105 7.53 -5.82 -8.45
C THR A 105 6.56 -6.88 -7.91
N ARG A 106 6.48 -7.02 -6.57
CA ARG A 106 5.58 -7.99 -5.93
C ARG A 106 4.12 -7.56 -5.94
N LEU A 107 3.84 -6.30 -6.24
CA LEU A 107 2.47 -5.80 -6.40
C LEU A 107 1.87 -6.11 -7.79
N LYS A 108 2.68 -6.44 -8.80
CA LYS A 108 2.18 -6.64 -10.17
C LYS A 108 1.17 -7.77 -10.28
N ASP A 109 1.47 -8.92 -9.66
CA ASP A 109 0.56 -10.07 -9.67
C ASP A 109 -0.76 -9.73 -8.96
N ILE A 110 -0.68 -8.93 -7.89
CA ILE A 110 -1.84 -8.44 -7.16
C ILE A 110 -2.69 -7.51 -8.03
N MET A 111 -2.05 -6.58 -8.74
CA MET A 111 -2.75 -5.68 -9.68
C MET A 111 -3.52 -6.48 -10.73
N GLN A 112 -2.90 -7.47 -11.35
CA GLN A 112 -3.55 -8.34 -12.33
C GLN A 112 -4.74 -9.11 -11.74
N ASP A 113 -4.60 -9.63 -10.51
CA ASP A 113 -5.69 -10.32 -9.83
C ASP A 113 -6.86 -9.37 -9.53
N LEU A 114 -6.60 -8.16 -9.06
CA LEU A 114 -7.63 -7.14 -8.83
C LEU A 114 -8.31 -6.71 -10.14
N GLU A 115 -7.54 -6.50 -11.19
CA GLU A 115 -8.06 -6.14 -12.52
C GLU A 115 -8.96 -7.22 -13.09
N SER A 116 -8.58 -8.50 -12.97
CA SER A 116 -9.38 -9.62 -13.43
C SER A 116 -10.73 -9.76 -12.69
N LYS A 117 -10.80 -9.24 -11.46
CA LYS A 117 -12.01 -9.24 -10.62
C LYS A 117 -12.81 -7.95 -10.70
N GLY A 118 -12.32 -6.95 -11.42
CA GLY A 118 -12.97 -5.65 -11.47
C GLY A 118 -12.96 -4.92 -10.13
N ILE A 119 -11.92 -5.08 -9.33
CA ILE A 119 -11.74 -4.36 -8.06
C ILE A 119 -10.95 -3.08 -8.33
N TYR A 120 -11.56 -1.94 -8.01
CA TYR A 120 -10.91 -0.65 -8.12
C TYR A 120 -9.83 -0.48 -7.06
N TYR A 121 -8.63 -0.16 -7.49
CA TYR A 121 -7.51 0.12 -6.59
C TYR A 121 -6.77 1.42 -6.95
N GLN A 122 -5.97 1.89 -6.01
CA GLN A 122 -5.12 3.06 -6.17
C GLN A 122 -3.68 2.77 -5.75
N THR A 123 -2.73 3.37 -6.43
CA THR A 123 -1.31 3.35 -6.09
C THR A 123 -0.79 4.77 -5.88
N LYS A 124 0.46 4.92 -5.46
CA LYS A 124 1.12 6.24 -5.43
C LYS A 124 1.13 6.94 -6.81
N LYS A 125 1.01 6.18 -7.90
CA LYS A 125 0.97 6.72 -9.28
C LYS A 125 -0.43 7.20 -9.68
N GLY A 126 -1.44 6.95 -8.89
CA GLY A 126 -2.83 7.31 -9.13
C GLY A 126 -3.78 6.11 -9.20
N LYS A 127 -4.95 6.36 -9.75
CA LYS A 127 -6.06 5.40 -9.92
C LYS A 127 -5.67 4.29 -10.90
N SER A 128 -6.19 3.07 -10.69
CA SER A 128 -5.92 1.88 -11.52
C SER A 128 -6.47 1.95 -12.94
N TYR A 129 -7.35 2.88 -13.21
CA TYR A 129 -7.91 3.14 -14.54
C TYR A 129 -7.47 4.52 -15.06
N GLY A 130 -7.54 4.71 -16.38
CA GLY A 130 -7.27 6.00 -17.01
C GLY A 130 -8.39 7.00 -16.74
N VAL A 131 -8.14 8.01 -15.91
CA VAL A 131 -9.15 9.03 -15.55
C VAL A 131 -9.73 9.73 -16.79
N LYS A 132 -8.89 10.05 -17.78
CA LYS A 132 -9.33 10.63 -19.05
C LYS A 132 -10.24 9.68 -19.84
N LEU A 133 -9.89 8.40 -19.86
CA LEU A 133 -10.70 7.37 -20.49
C LEU A 133 -12.08 7.26 -19.83
N TYR A 134 -12.12 7.23 -18.51
CA TYR A 134 -13.39 7.16 -17.78
C TYR A 134 -14.26 8.40 -18.03
N LYS A 135 -13.64 9.58 -18.07
CA LYS A 135 -14.35 10.81 -18.44
C LYS A 135 -14.94 10.73 -19.85
N ALA A 136 -14.18 10.21 -20.82
CA ALA A 136 -14.68 10.00 -22.18
C ALA A 136 -15.86 9.00 -22.24
N ILE A 137 -15.80 7.94 -21.41
CA ILE A 137 -16.91 6.98 -21.26
C ILE A 137 -18.17 7.67 -20.72
N LEU A 138 -18.04 8.51 -19.71
CA LEU A 138 -19.16 9.27 -19.15
C LEU A 138 -19.76 10.25 -20.18
N ASN A 139 -18.90 10.94 -20.93
CA ASN A 139 -19.34 11.85 -22.00
C ASN A 139 -20.07 11.09 -23.12
N TYR A 140 -19.56 9.93 -23.51
CA TYR A 140 -20.24 9.08 -24.50
C TYR A 140 -21.60 8.58 -23.98
N THR A 141 -21.68 8.15 -22.72
CA THR A 141 -22.93 7.75 -22.08
C THR A 141 -23.92 8.92 -21.99
N LYS A 142 -23.43 10.12 -21.67
CA LYS A 142 -24.26 11.36 -21.72
C LYS A 142 -24.88 11.57 -23.10
N TRP A 143 -24.06 11.44 -24.15
CA TRP A 143 -24.52 11.61 -25.54
C TRP A 143 -25.51 10.53 -25.99
N THR A 144 -25.28 9.26 -25.67
CA THR A 144 -26.21 8.17 -26.00
C THR A 144 -27.59 8.34 -25.33
N ASN A 145 -27.62 8.98 -24.16
CA ASN A 145 -28.84 9.34 -23.43
C ASN A 145 -29.53 10.59 -23.98
N GLY A 146 -29.06 11.14 -25.10
CA GLY A 146 -29.70 12.26 -25.81
C GLY A 146 -29.33 13.65 -25.27
N LEU A 147 -28.30 13.75 -24.42
CA LEU A 147 -27.82 15.04 -23.90
C LEU A 147 -26.75 15.63 -24.82
N ASP A 148 -26.76 16.97 -24.96
CA ASP A 148 -25.76 17.67 -25.75
C ASP A 148 -24.39 17.64 -25.13
N LEU A 149 -23.36 17.61 -25.98
CA LEU A 149 -21.95 17.64 -25.60
C LEU A 149 -21.34 19.01 -25.93
N THR A 150 -20.46 19.47 -25.05
CA THR A 150 -19.56 20.56 -25.36
C THR A 150 -18.47 20.10 -26.33
N GLU A 151 -17.73 21.04 -26.93
CA GLU A 151 -16.60 20.73 -27.82
C GLU A 151 -15.52 19.90 -27.10
N ASN A 152 -15.22 20.23 -25.84
CA ASN A 152 -14.25 19.49 -25.02
C ASN A 152 -14.71 18.05 -24.74
N GLU A 153 -15.99 17.85 -24.42
CA GLU A 153 -16.55 16.52 -24.19
C GLU A 153 -16.53 15.67 -25.47
N SER A 154 -16.85 16.29 -26.62
CA SER A 154 -16.74 15.63 -27.92
C SER A 154 -15.30 15.27 -28.27
N LYS A 155 -14.33 16.12 -27.94
CA LYS A 155 -12.90 15.86 -28.10
C LYS A 155 -12.44 14.69 -27.22
N ASP A 156 -12.83 14.66 -25.95
CA ASP A 156 -12.51 13.56 -25.04
C ASP A 156 -12.94 12.19 -25.65
N ILE A 157 -14.10 12.11 -26.28
CA ILE A 157 -14.58 10.88 -26.94
C ILE A 157 -13.73 10.56 -28.17
N LYS A 158 -13.47 11.55 -29.04
CA LYS A 158 -12.69 11.39 -30.29
C LYS A 158 -11.28 10.87 -30.04
N ASP A 159 -10.67 11.22 -28.90
CA ASP A 159 -9.36 10.74 -28.52
C ASP A 159 -9.28 9.20 -28.43
N TYR A 160 -10.41 8.54 -28.18
CA TYR A 160 -10.51 7.08 -28.00
C TYR A 160 -11.27 6.34 -29.12
N THR A 161 -12.09 7.03 -29.90
CA THR A 161 -12.87 6.41 -31.00
C THR A 161 -12.13 6.44 -32.34
N GLY A 162 -11.13 7.30 -32.51
CA GLY A 162 -10.50 7.53 -33.81
C GLY A 162 -11.51 8.13 -34.81
N ASP A 163 -11.49 7.59 -36.04
CA ASP A 163 -12.35 8.04 -37.14
C ASP A 163 -13.74 7.34 -37.18
N LYS A 164 -14.05 6.52 -36.18
CA LYS A 164 -15.34 5.84 -36.12
C LYS A 164 -16.50 6.83 -35.97
N VAL A 165 -17.55 6.54 -36.72
CA VAL A 165 -18.83 7.21 -36.57
C VAL A 165 -19.49 6.71 -35.28
N TRP A 166 -19.91 7.64 -34.43
CA TRP A 166 -20.59 7.31 -33.19
C TRP A 166 -22.03 6.84 -33.49
N SER A 167 -22.46 5.85 -32.72
CA SER A 167 -23.85 5.34 -32.78
C SER A 167 -24.43 5.28 -31.37
N LYS A 168 -25.69 5.72 -31.22
CA LYS A 168 -26.40 5.63 -29.94
C LYS A 168 -26.80 4.19 -29.57
N ASP A 169 -26.80 3.30 -30.57
CA ASP A 169 -27.16 1.89 -30.41
C ASP A 169 -25.98 1.01 -29.96
N LEU A 170 -24.78 1.57 -29.91
CA LEU A 170 -23.56 0.85 -29.52
C LEU A 170 -23.07 1.29 -28.15
N PHE A 171 -22.50 0.35 -27.42
CA PHE A 171 -21.86 0.66 -26.16
C PHE A 171 -20.45 1.25 -26.36
N TRP A 172 -19.97 2.02 -25.41
CA TRP A 172 -18.65 2.65 -25.47
C TRP A 172 -17.51 1.66 -25.77
N TYR A 173 -17.56 0.45 -25.22
CA TYR A 173 -16.53 -0.57 -25.44
C TYR A 173 -16.50 -1.13 -26.87
N GLU A 174 -17.56 -0.93 -27.66
CA GLU A 174 -17.62 -1.30 -29.08
C GLU A 174 -17.04 -0.22 -29.98
N ILE A 175 -17.06 1.02 -29.53
CA ILE A 175 -16.65 2.20 -30.31
C ILE A 175 -15.22 2.66 -29.97
N PHE A 176 -14.75 2.52 -28.73
CA PHE A 176 -13.46 3.02 -28.30
C PHE A 176 -12.30 2.11 -28.76
N ASP A 177 -11.95 2.16 -30.05
CA ASP A 177 -10.97 1.26 -30.67
C ASP A 177 -9.55 1.44 -30.16
N LYS A 178 -9.20 2.62 -29.68
CA LYS A 178 -7.88 2.90 -29.12
C LYS A 178 -7.69 2.39 -27.68
N VAL A 179 -8.69 1.70 -27.13
CA VAL A 179 -8.64 1.11 -25.78
C VAL A 179 -8.45 -0.40 -25.90
N SER A 180 -7.46 -0.95 -25.21
CA SER A 180 -7.20 -2.38 -25.21
C SER A 180 -8.38 -3.17 -24.63
N LEU A 181 -8.51 -4.43 -25.06
CA LEU A 181 -9.58 -5.32 -24.58
C LEU A 181 -9.52 -5.50 -23.05
N ASP A 182 -8.31 -5.64 -22.51
CA ASP A 182 -8.12 -5.80 -21.07
C ASP A 182 -8.61 -4.58 -20.27
N GLN A 183 -8.30 -3.37 -20.76
CA GLN A 183 -8.81 -2.14 -20.14
C GLN A 183 -10.34 -2.01 -20.25
N LYS A 184 -10.91 -2.37 -21.40
CA LYS A 184 -12.37 -2.39 -21.58
C LYS A 184 -13.03 -3.35 -20.59
N ASN A 185 -12.51 -4.57 -20.51
CA ASN A 185 -13.03 -5.60 -19.60
C ASN A 185 -12.91 -5.17 -18.14
N TYR A 186 -11.76 -4.64 -17.74
CA TYR A 186 -11.55 -4.17 -16.37
C TYR A 186 -12.57 -3.06 -15.99
N ILE A 187 -12.73 -2.04 -16.82
CA ILE A 187 -13.70 -0.96 -16.54
C ILE A 187 -15.13 -1.52 -16.48
N ARG A 188 -15.51 -2.41 -17.41
CA ARG A 188 -16.83 -3.05 -17.38
C ARG A 188 -17.06 -3.82 -16.10
N LEU A 189 -16.08 -4.58 -15.63
CA LEU A 189 -16.17 -5.34 -14.38
C LEU A 189 -16.28 -4.42 -13.15
N MET A 190 -15.50 -3.34 -13.09
CA MET A 190 -15.61 -2.36 -12.01
C MET A 190 -17.02 -1.74 -11.94
N LEU A 191 -17.58 -1.38 -13.10
CA LEU A 191 -18.93 -0.82 -13.17
C LEU A 191 -20.01 -1.85 -12.78
N ALA A 192 -19.85 -3.11 -13.22
CA ALA A 192 -20.74 -4.21 -12.84
C ALA A 192 -20.68 -4.49 -11.32
N ASN A 193 -19.50 -4.38 -10.71
CA ASN A 193 -19.30 -4.50 -9.28
C ASN A 193 -19.76 -3.26 -8.49
N LYS A 194 -20.27 -2.24 -9.16
CA LYS A 194 -20.71 -0.97 -8.56
C LYS A 194 -19.58 -0.24 -7.82
N GLU A 195 -18.35 -0.35 -8.30
CA GLU A 195 -17.22 0.40 -7.75
C GLU A 195 -17.44 1.90 -7.95
N ASN A 196 -17.25 2.69 -6.89
CA ASN A 196 -17.34 4.14 -6.99
C ASN A 196 -16.02 4.72 -7.53
N LEU A 197 -15.97 4.96 -8.84
CA LEU A 197 -14.78 5.45 -9.52
C LEU A 197 -14.50 6.95 -9.30
N ASN A 198 -15.44 7.70 -8.74
CA ASN A 198 -15.25 9.13 -8.46
C ASN A 198 -14.45 9.35 -7.17
N ASP A 199 -14.61 8.51 -6.18
CA ASP A 199 -13.97 8.60 -4.88
C ASP A 199 -12.56 7.99 -4.87
N GLU A 200 -11.92 8.02 -3.70
CA GLU A 200 -10.71 7.24 -3.45
C GLU A 200 -11.01 5.75 -3.46
N ALA A 201 -10.04 4.98 -3.96
CA ALA A 201 -10.16 3.53 -3.94
C ALA A 201 -10.13 2.99 -2.51
N ARG A 202 -11.03 2.05 -2.22
CA ARG A 202 -11.00 1.30 -0.96
C ARG A 202 -9.74 0.45 -0.81
N VAL A 203 -9.18 -0.02 -1.93
CA VAL A 203 -7.96 -0.82 -1.96
C VAL A 203 -6.79 0.04 -2.40
N LYS A 204 -5.83 0.26 -1.50
CA LYS A 204 -4.60 1.00 -1.76
C LYS A 204 -3.43 0.01 -1.84
N LEU A 205 -2.61 0.11 -2.89
CA LEU A 205 -1.42 -0.72 -3.07
C LEU A 205 -0.16 0.12 -2.88
N SER A 206 0.76 -0.35 -2.05
CA SER A 206 2.00 0.38 -1.79
C SER A 206 3.16 -0.56 -1.44
N THR A 207 4.38 -0.06 -1.55
CA THR A 207 5.51 -0.70 -0.86
C THR A 207 5.51 -0.30 0.60
N ILE A 208 6.07 -1.14 1.48
CA ILE A 208 6.18 -0.83 2.91
C ILE A 208 6.87 0.52 3.14
N HIS A 209 7.93 0.82 2.39
CA HIS A 209 8.64 2.11 2.50
C HIS A 209 7.76 3.30 2.14
N ALA A 210 7.00 3.20 1.05
CA ALA A 210 6.15 4.30 0.60
C ALA A 210 4.91 4.50 1.47
N ALA A 211 4.51 3.47 2.22
CA ALA A 211 3.39 3.50 3.16
C ALA A 211 3.79 3.96 4.57
N LYS A 212 5.07 4.28 4.82
CA LYS A 212 5.48 4.81 6.12
C LYS A 212 4.74 6.10 6.41
N GLY A 213 4.11 6.19 7.60
CA GLY A 213 3.24 7.31 8.00
C GLY A 213 1.76 7.09 7.67
N GLY A 214 1.43 6.19 6.72
CA GLY A 214 0.05 5.80 6.44
C GLY A 214 -0.41 4.63 7.32
N GLU A 215 -1.72 4.43 7.37
CA GLU A 215 -2.37 3.32 8.08
C GLU A 215 -3.73 3.03 7.43
N GLU A 216 -4.29 1.85 7.66
CA GLU A 216 -5.61 1.48 7.18
C GLU A 216 -6.26 0.45 8.12
N ASP A 217 -7.58 0.33 8.06
CA ASP A 217 -8.32 -0.62 8.90
C ASP A 217 -7.86 -2.05 8.68
N ASN A 218 -7.72 -2.45 7.42
CA ASN A 218 -7.28 -3.79 7.04
C ASN A 218 -5.98 -3.71 6.24
N VAL A 219 -4.99 -4.50 6.62
CA VAL A 219 -3.71 -4.58 5.92
C VAL A 219 -3.45 -5.99 5.44
N VAL A 220 -3.13 -6.14 4.16
CA VAL A 220 -2.53 -7.36 3.62
C VAL A 220 -1.04 -7.12 3.46
N LEU A 221 -0.23 -7.84 4.23
CA LEU A 221 1.23 -7.78 4.14
C LEU A 221 1.74 -9.00 3.36
N ILE A 222 2.23 -8.76 2.14
CA ILE A 222 2.76 -9.80 1.25
C ILE A 222 4.15 -10.18 1.70
N LEU A 223 4.33 -11.39 2.22
CA LEU A 223 5.59 -11.86 2.80
C LEU A 223 6.66 -12.23 1.77
N ASP A 224 6.38 -12.08 0.47
CA ASP A 224 7.34 -12.39 -0.60
C ASP A 224 8.54 -11.44 -0.58
N ASN A 225 9.74 -12.00 -0.64
CA ASN A 225 10.98 -11.22 -0.57
C ASN A 225 11.83 -11.36 -1.84
N ALA A 226 12.44 -10.26 -2.30
CA ALA A 226 13.28 -10.26 -3.48
C ALA A 226 14.60 -10.99 -3.25
N ARG A 227 15.14 -11.66 -4.29
CA ARG A 227 16.40 -12.43 -4.20
C ARG A 227 17.56 -11.60 -3.64
N LYS A 228 17.72 -10.36 -4.10
CA LYS A 228 18.80 -9.47 -3.63
C LYS A 228 18.70 -9.19 -2.12
N ILE A 229 17.48 -8.99 -1.60
CA ILE A 229 17.25 -8.73 -0.18
C ILE A 229 17.60 -9.99 0.62
N ARG A 230 17.11 -11.16 0.22
CA ARG A 230 17.44 -12.44 0.89
C ARG A 230 18.95 -12.68 0.96
N GLN A 231 19.68 -12.43 -0.13
CA GLN A 231 21.13 -12.55 -0.14
C GLN A 231 21.82 -11.54 0.80
N ALA A 232 21.32 -10.31 0.89
CA ALA A 232 21.88 -9.30 1.78
C ALA A 232 21.69 -9.67 3.26
N VAL A 233 20.49 -10.12 3.65
CA VAL A 233 20.20 -10.51 5.06
C VAL A 233 20.95 -11.77 5.48
N GLN A 234 21.32 -12.66 4.55
CA GLN A 234 22.16 -13.82 4.86
C GLN A 234 23.62 -13.43 5.17
N ARG A 235 24.11 -12.35 4.58
CA ARG A 235 25.52 -11.93 4.65
C ARG A 235 25.80 -10.91 5.76
N SER A 236 24.79 -10.26 6.32
CA SER A 236 24.98 -9.16 7.25
C SER A 236 23.88 -9.10 8.30
N VAL A 237 24.28 -9.15 9.58
CA VAL A 237 23.38 -8.94 10.72
C VAL A 237 22.71 -7.58 10.61
N LYS A 238 23.47 -6.52 10.32
CA LYS A 238 22.94 -5.18 10.14
C LYS A 238 21.82 -5.14 9.07
N LYS A 239 22.02 -5.80 7.90
CA LYS A 239 21.00 -5.88 6.85
C LYS A 239 19.78 -6.71 7.27
N ARG A 240 19.96 -7.70 8.12
CA ARG A 240 18.88 -8.48 8.71
C ARG A 240 18.05 -7.63 9.65
N ASP A 241 18.70 -6.86 10.52
CA ASP A 241 18.02 -5.97 11.47
C ASP A 241 17.27 -4.83 10.75
N GLU A 242 17.87 -4.23 9.71
CA GLU A 242 17.18 -3.27 8.84
C GLU A 242 15.90 -3.89 8.23
N GLU A 243 16.00 -5.16 7.79
CA GLU A 243 14.87 -5.85 7.19
C GLU A 243 13.77 -6.17 8.22
N HIS A 244 14.11 -6.55 9.44
CA HIS A 244 13.15 -6.72 10.53
C HIS A 244 12.39 -5.43 10.82
N ARG A 245 13.04 -4.28 10.83
CA ARG A 245 12.39 -2.98 10.96
C ARG A 245 11.40 -2.70 9.83
N VAL A 246 11.76 -3.06 8.59
CA VAL A 246 10.84 -2.87 7.44
C VAL A 246 9.58 -3.70 7.63
N TRP A 247 9.69 -4.97 8.01
CA TRP A 247 8.53 -5.84 8.23
C TRP A 247 7.70 -5.39 9.45
N TYR A 248 8.35 -4.94 10.50
CA TYR A 248 7.68 -4.32 11.65
C TYR A 248 6.84 -3.10 11.23
N VAL A 249 7.42 -2.19 10.44
CA VAL A 249 6.68 -1.03 9.90
C VAL A 249 5.49 -1.49 9.08
N GLY A 250 5.65 -2.49 8.22
CA GLY A 250 4.55 -3.04 7.42
C GLY A 250 3.41 -3.59 8.28
N ALA A 251 3.72 -4.41 9.28
CA ALA A 251 2.74 -5.00 10.18
C ALA A 251 2.00 -3.93 11.00
N THR A 252 2.72 -2.93 11.49
CA THR A 252 2.15 -1.85 12.30
C THR A 252 1.33 -0.81 11.52
N ARG A 253 1.04 -1.05 10.23
CA ARG A 253 0.10 -0.20 9.47
C ARG A 253 -1.37 -0.57 9.69
N ALA A 254 -1.64 -1.76 10.25
CA ALA A 254 -2.99 -2.24 10.50
C ALA A 254 -3.61 -1.58 11.74
N ARG A 255 -4.80 -0.98 11.55
CA ARG A 255 -5.60 -0.42 12.64
C ARG A 255 -6.47 -1.48 13.29
N ASN A 256 -6.96 -2.45 12.53
CA ASN A 256 -7.86 -3.49 13.02
C ASN A 256 -7.36 -4.89 12.67
N ASN A 257 -7.12 -5.17 11.38
CA ASN A 257 -6.84 -6.51 10.91
C ASN A 257 -5.56 -6.57 10.07
N LEU A 258 -4.72 -7.55 10.36
CA LEU A 258 -3.47 -7.84 9.64
C LEU A 258 -3.54 -9.24 9.00
N TYR A 259 -3.47 -9.29 7.69
CA TYR A 259 -3.44 -10.53 6.91
C TYR A 259 -2.04 -10.73 6.33
N LEU A 260 -1.41 -11.82 6.71
CA LEU A 260 -0.06 -12.16 6.30
C LEU A 260 -0.11 -13.07 5.07
N LEU A 261 -0.02 -12.49 3.87
CA LEU A 261 -0.06 -13.26 2.64
C LEU A 261 1.25 -14.03 2.44
N LYS A 262 1.18 -15.35 2.56
CA LYS A 262 2.33 -16.24 2.42
C LYS A 262 2.97 -16.10 1.04
N ALA A 263 4.29 -16.21 0.99
CA ALA A 263 5.04 -16.20 -0.25
C ALA A 263 4.69 -17.41 -1.13
N LYS A 264 4.61 -17.23 -2.45
CA LYS A 264 4.36 -18.32 -3.42
C LYS A 264 5.32 -19.50 -3.24
N ILE A 265 6.57 -19.20 -2.87
CA ILE A 265 7.59 -20.20 -2.49
C ILE A 265 8.00 -19.86 -1.06
N GLU A 266 7.56 -20.65 -0.10
CA GLU A 266 7.67 -20.37 1.34
C GLU A 266 9.11 -20.03 1.77
N ARG A 267 10.12 -20.81 1.32
CA ARG A 267 11.55 -20.54 1.61
C ARG A 267 12.07 -19.18 1.11
N TYR A 268 11.31 -18.49 0.26
CA TYR A 268 11.64 -17.18 -0.27
C TYR A 268 10.90 -16.04 0.42
N GLY A 269 9.94 -16.37 1.27
CA GLY A 269 9.20 -15.43 2.08
C GLY A 269 9.96 -14.97 3.32
N TYR A 270 9.48 -13.89 3.90
CA TYR A 270 9.83 -13.52 5.26
C TYR A 270 9.15 -14.52 6.20
N GLN A 271 9.93 -15.18 7.03
CA GLN A 271 9.43 -16.17 7.98
C GLN A 271 8.96 -15.46 9.25
N LEU A 272 7.75 -15.77 9.71
CA LEU A 272 7.16 -15.30 10.97
C LEU A 272 6.99 -16.45 11.94
#